data_f3861780407b6478f4905eb2d3ffa5dc
#
_entry.id   f3861780407b6478f4905eb2d3ffa5dc
#
_cell.length_a   1.000
_cell.length_b   1.000
_cell.length_c   1.000
_cell.angle_alpha   90.00
_cell.angle_beta   90.00
_cell.angle_gamma   90.00
#
_symmetry.space_group_name_H-M   'P 1'
#
loop_
_entity.id
_entity.type
_entity.pdbx_description
1 polymer ?
#
loop_
_entity_poly.entity_id
_entity_poly.type
_entity_poly.pdbx_seq_one_letter_code
_entity_poly.pdbx_strand_id
1 'polypeptide(L)'
;MINKLSNSLWMLAIAGLMFVGSAIAQTTTTSGAGAGVVDPDHPRVNQVNGREANQQNRIGNGVKNGSLSPKQTSKLENREASVQNREKKDMAAHNGHLTKAEQNGINRQQNRISKSIYKDKHK
;
A
#
# COMPACT_ATOMS: atom_id res chain seq x y z
N MET A 1 -18.34 -8.86 25.47
CA MET A 1 -17.79 -7.54 25.82
C MET A 1 -16.40 -7.33 25.27
N ILE A 2 -15.54 -8.30 25.38
CA ILE A 2 -14.16 -8.21 24.87
C ILE A 2 -14.13 -8.07 23.34
N ASN A 3 -15.06 -8.67 22.65
CA ASN A 3 -15.15 -8.61 21.18
C ASN A 3 -15.52 -7.22 20.63
N LYS A 4 -16.26 -6.44 21.42
CA LYS A 4 -16.64 -5.08 21.01
C LYS A 4 -15.47 -4.11 21.11
N LEU A 5 -14.59 -4.32 22.07
CA LEU A 5 -13.41 -3.50 22.26
C LEU A 5 -12.36 -3.76 21.18
N SER A 6 -12.22 -5.00 20.77
CA SER A 6 -11.29 -5.34 19.69
C SER A 6 -11.74 -4.77 18.34
N ASN A 7 -13.05 -4.71 18.10
CA ASN A 7 -13.57 -4.13 16.87
C ASN A 7 -13.34 -2.62 16.80
N SER A 8 -13.42 -1.95 17.92
CA SER A 8 -13.13 -0.51 17.99
C SER A 8 -11.66 -0.21 17.75
N LEU A 9 -10.79 -1.06 18.21
CA LEU A 9 -9.34 -0.94 17.99
C LEU A 9 -8.97 -1.14 16.52
N TRP A 10 -9.67 -2.03 15.85
CA TRP A 10 -9.46 -2.26 14.42
C TRP A 10 -9.84 -1.04 13.58
N MET A 11 -10.93 -0.39 13.93
CA MET A 11 -11.36 0.82 13.23
C MET A 11 -10.35 1.97 13.38
N LEU A 12 -9.77 2.09 14.57
CA LEU A 12 -8.75 3.09 14.84
C LEU A 12 -7.45 2.79 14.08
N ALA A 13 -7.11 1.55 13.93
CA ALA A 13 -5.93 1.13 13.18
C ALA A 13 -6.05 1.45 11.70
N ILE A 14 -7.25 1.28 11.14
CA ILE A 14 -7.52 1.59 9.73
C ILE A 14 -7.47 3.10 9.50
N ALA A 15 -8.05 3.87 10.39
CA ALA A 15 -7.97 5.33 10.31
C ALA A 15 -6.53 5.82 10.47
N GLY A 16 -5.75 5.16 11.32
CA GLY A 16 -4.34 5.44 11.49
C GLY A 16 -3.51 5.16 10.25
N LEU A 17 -3.83 4.08 9.54
CA LEU A 17 -3.11 3.72 8.32
C LEU A 17 -3.30 4.75 7.22
N MET A 18 -4.49 5.31 7.10
CA MET A 18 -4.78 6.32 6.10
C MET A 18 -4.08 7.64 6.39
N PHE A 19 -3.91 7.95 7.65
CA PHE A 19 -3.19 9.12 8.05
C PHE A 19 -1.68 8.99 7.82
N VAL A 20 -1.16 7.79 8.01
CA VAL A 20 0.24 7.48 7.76
C VAL A 20 0.60 7.65 6.28
N GLY A 21 -0.33 7.35 5.40
CA GLY A 21 -0.13 7.57 3.97
C GLY A 21 0.16 9.02 3.61
N SER A 22 -0.48 9.97 4.30
CA SER A 22 -0.24 11.38 4.07
C SER A 22 1.06 11.88 4.71
N ALA A 23 1.44 11.31 5.83
CA ALA A 23 2.66 11.71 6.52
C ALA A 23 3.92 11.20 5.82
N ILE A 24 3.84 10.08 5.17
CA ILE A 24 4.95 9.47 4.47
C ILE A 24 5.42 10.32 3.28
N ALA A 25 4.50 11.04 2.66
CA ALA A 25 4.85 11.93 1.57
C ALA A 25 5.85 13.02 1.97
N GLN A 26 6.00 13.26 3.27
CA GLN A 26 6.88 14.28 3.80
C GLN A 26 8.25 13.78 4.26
N THR A 27 8.37 12.48 4.48
CA THR A 27 9.62 11.90 5.01
C THR A 27 10.47 11.28 3.92
N THR A 28 10.80 12.02 2.96
CA THR A 28 11.45 11.62 1.73
C THR A 28 12.86 11.04 1.87
N THR A 29 13.32 10.76 3.06
CA THR A 29 14.75 10.50 3.26
C THR A 29 15.11 9.05 3.52
N THR A 30 14.17 8.15 3.51
CA THR A 30 14.48 6.78 3.85
C THR A 30 14.52 5.89 2.63
N SER A 31 15.59 5.15 2.51
CA SER A 31 15.69 4.07 1.57
C SER A 31 14.73 2.95 1.95
N GLY A 32 14.33 2.16 0.99
CA GLY A 32 13.57 0.95 1.23
C GLY A 32 12.16 0.95 0.63
N ALA A 33 11.39 -0.03 1.05
CA ALA A 33 10.02 -0.24 0.59
C ALA A 33 9.05 0.69 1.31
N GLY A 34 8.08 1.18 0.59
CA GLY A 34 7.00 1.98 1.16
C GLY A 34 6.39 2.91 0.14
N ALA A 35 5.11 3.20 0.33
CA ALA A 35 4.36 4.05 -0.59
C ALA A 35 4.99 5.45 -0.67
N GLY A 36 5.50 5.82 -1.82
CA GLY A 36 6.09 7.12 -2.06
C GLY A 36 7.51 7.31 -1.54
N VAL A 37 8.11 6.29 -0.94
CA VAL A 37 9.52 6.35 -0.53
C VAL A 37 10.38 6.42 -1.78
N VAL A 38 11.36 7.33 -1.78
CA VAL A 38 12.35 7.44 -2.85
C VAL A 38 13.66 6.86 -2.33
N ASP A 39 14.10 5.80 -2.98
CA ASP A 39 15.34 5.12 -2.64
C ASP A 39 16.36 5.43 -3.73
N PRO A 40 17.37 6.27 -3.45
CA PRO A 40 18.40 6.61 -4.44
C PRO A 40 19.11 5.36 -4.95
N ASP A 41 19.40 5.33 -6.23
CA ASP A 41 20.08 4.22 -6.89
C ASP A 41 19.27 2.92 -7.02
N HIS A 42 17.99 2.95 -6.66
CA HIS A 42 17.10 1.78 -6.76
C HIS A 42 15.85 2.09 -7.59
N PRO A 43 15.99 2.27 -8.92
CA PRO A 43 14.86 2.71 -9.76
C PRO A 43 13.68 1.75 -9.79
N ARG A 44 13.94 0.44 -9.67
CA ARG A 44 12.83 -0.54 -9.63
C ARG A 44 12.04 -0.45 -8.34
N VAL A 45 12.73 -0.21 -7.23
CA VAL A 45 12.07 0.03 -5.93
C VAL A 45 11.24 1.31 -6.01
N ASN A 46 11.79 2.37 -6.58
CA ASN A 46 11.09 3.64 -6.74
C ASN A 46 9.83 3.51 -7.59
N GLN A 47 9.87 2.69 -8.63
CA GLN A 47 8.71 2.45 -9.48
C GLN A 47 7.60 1.74 -8.71
N VAL A 48 7.94 0.73 -7.93
CA VAL A 48 6.98 0.01 -7.08
C VAL A 48 6.40 0.94 -6.02
N ASN A 49 7.25 1.70 -5.33
CA ASN A 49 6.83 2.64 -4.29
C ASN A 49 5.91 3.74 -4.84
N GLY A 50 6.20 4.23 -6.05
CA GLY A 50 5.37 5.22 -6.72
C GLY A 50 3.98 4.68 -7.04
N ARG A 51 3.89 3.45 -7.48
CA ARG A 51 2.60 2.80 -7.75
C ARG A 51 1.81 2.58 -6.48
N GLU A 52 2.48 2.19 -5.40
CA GLU A 52 1.82 2.05 -4.09
C GLU A 52 1.24 3.39 -3.62
N ALA A 53 1.99 4.47 -3.75
CA ALA A 53 1.50 5.80 -3.39
C ALA A 53 0.25 6.17 -4.19
N ASN A 54 0.25 5.90 -5.49
CA ASN A 54 -0.89 6.15 -6.35
C ASN A 54 -2.11 5.35 -5.90
N GLN A 55 -1.93 4.08 -5.60
CA GLN A 55 -3.00 3.20 -5.15
C GLN A 55 -3.54 3.65 -3.79
N GLN A 56 -2.68 4.05 -2.87
CA GLN A 56 -3.08 4.59 -1.58
C GLN A 56 -3.91 5.87 -1.73
N ASN A 57 -3.51 6.75 -2.63
CA ASN A 57 -4.29 7.95 -2.92
C ASN A 57 -5.67 7.63 -3.47
N ARG A 58 -5.77 6.64 -4.34
CA ARG A 58 -7.04 6.20 -4.90
C ARG A 58 -7.96 5.60 -3.84
N ILE A 59 -7.40 4.79 -2.94
CA ILE A 59 -8.13 4.23 -1.80
C ILE A 59 -8.60 5.36 -0.88
N GLY A 60 -7.72 6.28 -0.54
CA GLY A 60 -8.05 7.42 0.31
C GLY A 60 -9.18 8.27 -0.27
N ASN A 61 -9.14 8.55 -1.55
CA ASN A 61 -10.19 9.27 -2.24
C ASN A 61 -11.52 8.52 -2.21
N GLY A 62 -11.47 7.20 -2.39
CA GLY A 62 -12.65 6.35 -2.33
C GLY A 62 -13.31 6.35 -0.96
N VAL A 63 -12.52 6.41 0.10
CA VAL A 63 -13.03 6.53 1.46
C VAL A 63 -13.67 7.90 1.68
N LYS A 64 -12.99 8.96 1.26
CA LYS A 64 -13.48 10.33 1.44
C LYS A 64 -14.80 10.57 0.74
N ASN A 65 -14.96 10.08 -0.46
CA ASN A 65 -16.19 10.31 -1.24
C ASN A 65 -17.26 9.24 -1.05
N GLY A 66 -17.00 8.27 -0.16
CA GLY A 66 -17.96 7.22 0.16
C GLY A 66 -18.08 6.10 -0.87
N SER A 67 -17.23 6.07 -1.90
CA SER A 67 -17.28 5.02 -2.91
C SER A 67 -16.66 3.69 -2.42
N LEU A 68 -15.88 3.71 -1.35
CA LEU A 68 -15.37 2.51 -0.71
C LEU A 68 -15.96 2.35 0.69
N SER A 69 -16.52 1.16 0.96
CA SER A 69 -16.98 0.81 2.29
C SER A 69 -15.79 0.50 3.20
N PRO A 70 -15.98 0.52 4.53
CA PRO A 70 -14.92 0.10 5.46
C PRO A 70 -14.40 -1.31 5.19
N LYS A 71 -15.28 -2.22 4.80
CA LYS A 71 -14.90 -3.60 4.48
C LYS A 71 -14.04 -3.68 3.22
N GLN A 72 -14.42 -2.96 2.19
CA GLN A 72 -13.65 -2.88 0.94
C GLN A 72 -12.29 -2.24 1.19
N THR A 73 -12.26 -1.17 1.96
CA THR A 73 -11.01 -0.48 2.32
C THR A 73 -10.05 -1.40 3.06
N SER A 74 -10.54 -2.11 4.08
CA SER A 74 -9.74 -3.05 4.85
C SER A 74 -9.13 -4.14 3.96
N LYS A 75 -9.91 -4.66 3.03
CA LYS A 75 -9.47 -5.69 2.10
C LYS A 75 -8.37 -5.18 1.16
N LEU A 76 -8.53 -3.98 0.65
CA LEU A 76 -7.54 -3.35 -0.23
C LEU A 76 -6.25 -3.04 0.53
N GLU A 77 -6.35 -2.51 1.74
CA GLU A 77 -5.19 -2.21 2.57
C GLU A 77 -4.41 -3.48 2.94
N ASN A 78 -5.09 -4.58 3.19
CA ASN A 78 -4.44 -5.87 3.43
C ASN A 78 -3.65 -6.34 2.21
N ARG A 79 -4.18 -6.11 1.03
CA ARG A 79 -3.48 -6.44 -0.22
C ARG A 79 -2.27 -5.54 -0.44
N GLU A 80 -2.39 -4.25 -0.12
CA GLU A 80 -1.25 -3.32 -0.18
C GLU A 80 -0.14 -3.73 0.80
N ALA A 81 -0.51 -4.11 2.02
CA ALA A 81 0.44 -4.61 3.00
C ALA A 81 1.16 -5.87 2.51
N SER A 82 0.45 -6.73 1.81
CA SER A 82 1.01 -7.94 1.20
C SER A 82 2.07 -7.61 0.14
N VAL A 83 1.81 -6.59 -0.67
CA VAL A 83 2.79 -6.09 -1.66
C VAL A 83 4.04 -5.56 -0.97
N GLN A 84 3.87 -4.72 0.05
CA GLN A 84 5.00 -4.17 0.79
C GLN A 84 5.85 -5.26 1.45
N ASN A 85 5.21 -6.26 2.05
CA ASN A 85 5.91 -7.37 2.66
C ASN A 85 6.72 -8.16 1.63
N ARG A 86 6.15 -8.39 0.47
CA ARG A 86 6.84 -9.05 -0.63
C ARG A 86 8.03 -8.23 -1.11
N GLU A 87 7.83 -6.94 -1.30
CA GLU A 87 8.89 -6.02 -1.71
C GLU A 87 10.05 -6.05 -0.72
N LYS A 88 9.77 -5.91 0.57
CA LYS A 88 10.79 -5.96 1.62
C LYS A 88 11.56 -7.26 1.61
N LYS A 89 10.86 -8.36 1.44
CA LYS A 89 11.45 -9.69 1.40
C LYS A 89 12.37 -9.87 0.20
N ASP A 90 11.91 -9.43 -0.97
CA ASP A 90 12.69 -9.52 -2.20
C ASP A 90 13.92 -8.62 -2.14
N MET A 91 13.78 -7.42 -1.60
CA MET A 91 14.89 -6.49 -1.38
C MET A 91 15.93 -7.06 -0.40
N ALA A 92 15.48 -7.67 0.68
CA ALA A 92 16.37 -8.27 1.68
C ALA A 92 17.22 -9.39 1.08
N ALA A 93 16.67 -10.13 0.12
CA ALA A 93 17.39 -11.19 -0.57
C ALA A 93 18.46 -10.66 -1.54
N HIS A 94 18.39 -9.40 -1.93
CA HIS A 94 19.26 -8.81 -2.96
C HIS A 94 19.88 -7.47 -2.53
N ASN A 95 20.23 -7.34 -1.28
CA ASN A 95 20.94 -6.16 -0.74
C ASN A 95 20.23 -4.83 -1.02
N GLY A 96 18.92 -4.82 -0.89
CA GLY A 96 18.11 -3.61 -1.11
C GLY A 96 17.68 -3.37 -2.55
N HIS A 97 18.03 -4.27 -3.46
CA HIS A 97 17.62 -4.19 -4.87
C HIS A 97 16.44 -5.10 -5.15
N LEU A 98 15.72 -4.79 -6.22
CA LEU A 98 14.75 -5.69 -6.82
C LEU A 98 15.30 -6.16 -8.17
N THR A 99 15.23 -7.46 -8.43
CA THR A 99 15.50 -7.97 -9.77
C THR A 99 14.35 -7.60 -10.70
N LYS A 100 14.59 -7.64 -11.99
CA LYS A 100 13.55 -7.37 -12.98
C LYS A 100 12.39 -8.37 -12.85
N ALA A 101 12.70 -9.63 -12.61
CA ALA A 101 11.67 -10.66 -12.43
C ALA A 101 10.82 -10.40 -11.18
N GLU A 102 11.43 -9.98 -10.08
CA GLU A 102 10.74 -9.61 -8.85
C GLU A 102 9.86 -8.39 -9.05
N GLN A 103 10.38 -7.36 -9.70
CA GLN A 103 9.61 -6.17 -10.07
C GLN A 103 8.38 -6.54 -10.90
N ASN A 104 8.56 -7.39 -11.91
CA ASN A 104 7.45 -7.83 -12.76
C ASN A 104 6.39 -8.60 -11.95
N GLY A 105 6.81 -9.45 -11.01
CA GLY A 105 5.90 -10.16 -10.13
C GLY A 105 5.10 -9.24 -9.23
N ILE A 106 5.76 -8.27 -8.63
CA ILE A 106 5.12 -7.25 -7.80
C ILE A 106 4.16 -6.40 -8.64
N ASN A 107 4.59 -5.99 -9.82
CA ASN A 107 3.74 -5.21 -10.74
C ASN A 107 2.46 -5.94 -11.12
N ARG A 108 2.54 -7.25 -11.35
CA ARG A 108 1.34 -8.05 -11.61
C ARG A 108 0.39 -8.05 -10.42
N GLN A 109 0.92 -8.14 -9.22
CA GLN A 109 0.12 -8.06 -8.00
C GLN A 109 -0.51 -6.67 -7.84
N GLN A 110 0.25 -5.62 -8.07
CA GLN A 110 -0.26 -4.24 -8.06
C GLN A 110 -1.33 -4.02 -9.13
N ASN A 111 -1.18 -4.61 -10.30
CA ASN A 111 -2.20 -4.51 -11.35
C ASN A 111 -3.53 -5.12 -10.90
N ARG A 112 -3.49 -6.25 -10.20
CA ARG A 112 -4.70 -6.87 -9.66
C ARG A 112 -5.35 -5.98 -8.59
N ILE A 113 -4.55 -5.38 -7.74
CA ILE A 113 -5.05 -4.44 -6.72
C ILE A 113 -5.67 -3.21 -7.39
N SER A 114 -5.02 -2.67 -8.40
CA SER A 114 -5.54 -1.52 -9.15
C SER A 114 -6.91 -1.80 -9.76
N LYS A 115 -7.09 -2.98 -10.32
CA LYS A 115 -8.39 -3.42 -10.84
C LYS A 115 -9.44 -3.55 -9.75
N SER A 116 -9.04 -4.07 -8.59
CA SER A 116 -9.94 -4.20 -7.43
C SER A 116 -10.38 -2.84 -6.92
N ILE A 117 -9.46 -1.89 -6.83
CA ILE A 117 -9.79 -0.51 -6.44
C ILE A 117 -10.83 0.06 -7.39
N TYR A 118 -10.60 -0.06 -8.68
CA TYR A 118 -11.53 0.44 -9.69
C TYR A 118 -12.91 -0.19 -9.55
N LYS A 119 -12.97 -1.52 -9.48
CA LYS A 119 -14.25 -2.24 -9.35
C LYS A 119 -15.00 -1.85 -8.10
N ASP A 120 -14.31 -1.76 -6.96
CA ASP A 120 -14.94 -1.47 -5.68
C ASP A 120 -15.48 -0.05 -5.64
N LYS A 121 -14.79 0.90 -6.30
CA LYS A 121 -15.23 2.30 -6.36
C LYS A 121 -16.38 2.53 -7.33
N HIS A 122 -16.60 1.64 -8.28
CA HIS A 122 -17.59 1.81 -9.36
C HIS A 122 -18.75 0.82 -9.26
N LYS A 123 -18.98 0.28 -8.09
CA LYS A 123 -20.15 -0.60 -7.85
C LYS A 123 -21.43 0.18 -7.65
#